data_7238b277889cca4683f83f33198fc934
#
_entry.id   7238b277889cca4683f83f33198fc934
#
_cell.length_a   1.000
_cell.length_b   1.000
_cell.length_c   1.000
_cell.angle_alpha   90.00
_cell.angle_beta   90.00
_cell.angle_gamma   90.00
#
_symmetry.space_group_name_H-M   'P 1'
#
loop_
_entity.id
_entity.type
_entity.pdbx_description
1 polymer ?
#
loop_
_entity_poly.entity_id
_entity_poly.type
_entity_poly.pdbx_seq_one_letter_code
_entity_poly.pdbx_strand_id
1 'polypeptide(L)'
;MKRCSRCHFVHDVPDWKCPQCGHFPQQRGGITALAPEMAEGGAGFQPEAYASLASLEAGNFWFRARNSLIIWVLSRYFQGFRRFLEIGCGTGYVLSGVATAYPEASLTGSEIFSAGLTYAAKRAGRATLLQMDARDIPFIDEFDVIGAFDVLEHIEEDEQVLTEILRALRPGGGIALTVPQHPWLWSLQDDRACHVRRYRAGELREKVTRVGFQVLFETSFVSLLLPAMIVSRKLQRRSHSDEEVLPELRLPKLLNGLFEGIMNAERQLIRAGIRFPVGGSLLLVARKSEERA
;
A
#
# COMPACT_ATOMS: atom_id res chain seq x y z
N MET A 1 -20.09 8.39 -0.83
CA MET A 1 -21.09 7.92 0.16
C MET A 1 -20.43 6.98 1.17
N LYS A 2 -21.03 6.81 2.35
CA LYS A 2 -20.55 5.87 3.39
C LYS A 2 -21.55 4.75 3.62
N ARG A 3 -21.05 3.58 4.00
CA ARG A 3 -21.83 2.43 4.44
C ARG A 3 -21.62 2.25 5.95
N CYS A 4 -22.69 2.16 6.70
CA CYS A 4 -22.61 1.91 8.13
C CYS A 4 -22.00 0.52 8.39
N SER A 5 -20.98 0.45 9.25
CA SER A 5 -20.32 -0.82 9.62
C SER A 5 -21.24 -1.76 10.42
N ARG A 6 -22.34 -1.25 11.02
CA ARG A 6 -23.25 -2.07 11.83
C ARG A 6 -24.48 -2.57 11.07
N CYS A 7 -25.16 -1.69 10.32
CA CYS A 7 -26.44 -2.05 9.66
C CYS A 7 -26.36 -1.99 8.13
N HIS A 8 -25.21 -1.70 7.57
CA HIS A 8 -24.90 -1.58 6.14
C HIS A 8 -25.74 -0.54 5.38
N PHE A 9 -26.48 0.32 6.08
CA PHE A 9 -27.20 1.42 5.46
C PHE A 9 -26.23 2.39 4.80
N VAL A 10 -26.52 2.75 3.55
CA VAL A 10 -25.72 3.68 2.75
C VAL A 10 -26.26 5.10 2.94
N HIS A 11 -25.36 6.03 3.24
CA HIS A 11 -25.71 7.43 3.47
C HIS A 11 -24.58 8.38 3.00
N ASP A 12 -24.90 9.64 2.86
CA ASP A 12 -23.98 10.71 2.48
C ASP A 12 -23.72 11.73 3.61
N VAL A 13 -24.19 11.42 4.83
CA VAL A 13 -23.97 12.29 6.00
C VAL A 13 -22.48 12.52 6.21
N PRO A 14 -22.04 13.76 6.45
CA PRO A 14 -20.61 14.09 6.58
C PRO A 14 -19.91 13.36 7.72
N ASP A 15 -20.57 13.20 8.86
CA ASP A 15 -20.03 12.47 10.01
C ASP A 15 -20.18 10.95 9.88
N TRP A 16 -19.78 10.20 10.89
CA TRP A 16 -19.86 8.74 10.95
C TRP A 16 -21.14 8.24 11.65
N LYS A 17 -22.01 9.13 12.11
CA LYS A 17 -23.25 8.72 12.78
C LYS A 17 -24.24 8.20 11.75
N CYS A 18 -24.58 6.92 11.85
CA CYS A 18 -25.56 6.33 10.96
C CYS A 18 -26.96 6.93 11.21
N PRO A 19 -27.64 7.51 10.20
CA PRO A 19 -28.95 8.09 10.39
C PRO A 19 -30.06 7.05 10.62
N GLN A 20 -29.82 5.78 10.23
CA GLN A 20 -30.80 4.71 10.39
C GLN A 20 -30.73 4.05 11.78
N CYS A 21 -29.53 3.63 12.22
CA CYS A 21 -29.40 2.88 13.48
C CYS A 21 -28.70 3.62 14.60
N GLY A 22 -28.30 4.88 14.39
CA GLY A 22 -27.60 5.70 15.37
C GLY A 22 -26.16 5.28 15.69
N HIS A 23 -25.65 4.21 15.05
CA HIS A 23 -24.29 3.74 15.30
C HIS A 23 -23.26 4.82 14.98
N PHE A 24 -22.29 4.97 15.89
CA PHE A 24 -21.13 5.85 15.72
C PHE A 24 -19.87 5.03 16.02
N PRO A 25 -18.91 4.90 15.09
CA PRO A 25 -17.67 4.17 15.32
C PRO A 25 -16.88 4.76 16.49
N GLN A 26 -16.11 3.90 17.17
CA GLN A 26 -15.24 4.32 18.25
C GLN A 26 -14.21 5.35 17.76
N GLN A 27 -13.84 6.27 18.66
CA GLN A 27 -12.72 7.19 18.45
C GLN A 27 -11.57 6.77 19.35
N ARG A 28 -10.39 6.53 18.75
CA ARG A 28 -9.17 6.18 19.47
C ARG A 28 -8.08 7.21 19.14
N GLY A 29 -7.68 8.01 20.11
CA GLY A 29 -6.69 9.07 19.88
C GLY A 29 -7.07 10.10 18.81
N GLY A 30 -8.37 10.38 18.62
CA GLY A 30 -8.86 11.26 17.57
C GLY A 30 -9.01 10.61 16.18
N ILE A 31 -8.72 9.31 16.06
CA ILE A 31 -8.85 8.52 14.83
C ILE A 31 -10.12 7.67 14.90
N THR A 32 -10.92 7.68 13.83
CA THR A 32 -12.10 6.83 13.73
C THR A 32 -11.69 5.36 13.56
N ALA A 33 -12.11 4.51 14.49
CA ALA A 33 -11.86 3.09 14.49
C ALA A 33 -13.08 2.33 13.95
N LEU A 34 -12.92 1.76 12.76
CA LEU A 34 -13.96 1.03 12.03
C LEU A 34 -13.89 -0.49 12.27
N ALA A 35 -12.71 -0.99 12.66
CA ALA A 35 -12.46 -2.38 13.05
C ALA A 35 -11.67 -2.44 14.38
N PRO A 36 -12.23 -1.90 15.49
CA PRO A 36 -11.51 -1.69 16.75
C PRO A 36 -11.00 -2.98 17.40
N GLU A 37 -11.60 -4.12 17.12
CA GLU A 37 -11.19 -5.44 17.61
C GLU A 37 -9.86 -5.91 17.03
N MET A 38 -9.45 -5.39 15.87
CA MET A 38 -8.19 -5.73 15.19
C MET A 38 -7.08 -4.69 15.43
N ALA A 39 -7.37 -3.61 16.14
CA ALA A 39 -6.52 -2.42 16.22
C ALA A 39 -5.19 -2.63 16.96
N GLU A 40 -5.15 -3.54 17.91
CA GLU A 40 -4.01 -3.72 18.85
C GLU A 40 -3.04 -4.83 18.41
N GLY A 41 -3.29 -5.49 17.28
CA GLY A 41 -2.48 -6.59 16.78
C GLY A 41 -3.25 -7.89 16.66
N GLY A 42 -2.59 -8.90 16.12
CA GLY A 42 -3.18 -10.22 15.81
C GLY A 42 -2.24 -10.98 14.89
N ALA A 43 -2.78 -11.82 14.02
CA ALA A 43 -2.01 -12.37 12.91
C ALA A 43 -1.63 -11.24 11.96
N GLY A 44 -0.34 -11.03 11.68
CA GLY A 44 0.14 -10.03 10.75
C GLY A 44 1.36 -9.25 11.26
N PHE A 45 1.57 -8.08 10.69
CA PHE A 45 2.74 -7.24 10.95
C PHE A 45 2.84 -6.82 12.42
N GLN A 46 4.02 -6.97 13.02
CA GLN A 46 4.23 -6.72 14.44
C GLN A 46 4.23 -5.21 14.75
N PRO A 47 3.49 -4.75 15.79
CA PRO A 47 3.41 -3.33 16.14
C PRO A 47 4.78 -2.68 16.42
N GLU A 48 5.73 -3.41 16.97
CA GLU A 48 7.08 -2.95 17.29
C GLU A 48 7.89 -2.60 16.04
N ALA A 49 7.58 -3.21 14.91
CA ALA A 49 8.26 -2.96 13.65
C ALA A 49 8.00 -1.55 13.09
N TYR A 50 6.87 -0.90 13.45
CA TYR A 50 6.59 0.46 12.99
C TYR A 50 7.61 1.50 13.46
N ALA A 51 8.14 1.36 14.68
CA ALA A 51 9.20 2.25 15.17
C ALA A 51 10.47 2.13 14.35
N SER A 52 10.87 0.90 14.04
CA SER A 52 12.04 0.61 13.20
C SER A 52 11.85 1.12 11.77
N LEU A 53 10.68 0.86 11.15
CA LEU A 53 10.33 1.36 9.84
C LEU A 53 10.38 2.89 9.79
N ALA A 54 9.70 3.57 10.72
CA ALA A 54 9.63 5.02 10.75
C ALA A 54 11.02 5.68 10.80
N SER A 55 11.99 5.03 11.45
CA SER A 55 13.37 5.51 11.54
C SER A 55 14.19 5.27 10.27
N LEU A 56 13.87 4.22 9.50
CA LEU A 56 14.65 3.78 8.35
C LEU A 56 14.18 4.38 7.02
N GLU A 57 12.87 4.56 6.84
CA GLU A 57 12.24 4.85 5.56
C GLU A 57 12.84 6.06 4.84
N ALA A 58 12.98 7.20 5.53
CA ALA A 58 13.51 8.41 4.92
C ALA A 58 15.00 8.29 4.49
N GLY A 59 15.75 7.44 5.19
CA GLY A 59 17.19 7.21 4.93
C GLY A 59 17.48 6.09 3.93
N ASN A 60 16.55 5.21 3.65
CA ASN A 60 16.80 4.00 2.87
C ASN A 60 16.43 4.18 1.40
N PHE A 61 17.28 3.67 0.50
CA PHE A 61 17.14 3.78 -0.96
C PHE A 61 15.84 3.20 -1.49
N TRP A 62 15.40 2.05 -0.95
CA TRP A 62 14.25 1.32 -1.47
C TRP A 62 12.94 2.11 -1.24
N PHE A 63 12.73 2.63 -0.03
CA PHE A 63 11.54 3.43 0.27
C PHE A 63 11.48 4.71 -0.57
N ARG A 64 12.62 5.42 -0.73
CA ARG A 64 12.68 6.63 -1.56
C ARG A 64 12.42 6.33 -3.03
N ALA A 65 13.06 5.29 -3.58
CA ALA A 65 12.89 4.91 -4.97
C ALA A 65 11.46 4.44 -5.26
N ARG A 66 10.89 3.59 -4.39
CA ARG A 66 9.50 3.12 -4.48
C ARG A 66 8.52 4.29 -4.42
N ASN A 67 8.66 5.19 -3.45
CA ASN A 67 7.79 6.36 -3.33
C ASN A 67 7.87 7.24 -4.58
N SER A 68 9.07 7.48 -5.11
CA SER A 68 9.25 8.24 -6.34
C SER A 68 8.61 7.57 -7.57
N LEU A 69 8.60 6.24 -7.63
CA LEU A 69 7.92 5.48 -8.68
C LEU A 69 6.40 5.57 -8.53
N ILE A 70 5.87 5.46 -7.32
CA ILE A 70 4.44 5.62 -7.01
C ILE A 70 3.96 7.01 -7.41
N ILE A 71 4.66 8.07 -6.99
CA ILE A 71 4.31 9.46 -7.35
C ILE A 71 4.28 9.62 -8.87
N TRP A 72 5.25 9.03 -9.57
CA TRP A 72 5.29 9.10 -11.04
C TRP A 72 4.08 8.40 -11.68
N VAL A 73 3.69 7.19 -11.26
CA VAL A 73 2.51 6.54 -11.86
C VAL A 73 1.22 7.29 -11.55
N LEU A 74 1.08 7.86 -10.34
CA LEU A 74 -0.06 8.69 -10.01
C LEU A 74 -0.15 9.90 -10.96
N SER A 75 0.98 10.60 -11.21
CA SER A 75 1.02 11.73 -12.13
C SER A 75 0.76 11.35 -13.59
N ARG A 76 1.14 10.13 -13.98
CA ARG A 76 1.04 9.67 -15.37
C ARG A 76 -0.36 9.15 -15.72
N TYR A 77 -1.02 8.47 -14.80
CA TYR A 77 -2.25 7.73 -15.08
C TYR A 77 -3.49 8.36 -14.44
N PHE A 78 -3.33 9.20 -13.42
CA PHE A 78 -4.43 9.79 -12.66
C PHE A 78 -4.26 11.30 -12.52
N GLN A 79 -4.27 12.01 -13.64
CA GLN A 79 -4.11 13.47 -13.64
C GLN A 79 -5.34 14.13 -12.99
N GLY A 80 -5.08 15.10 -12.10
CA GLY A 80 -6.13 15.93 -11.52
C GLY A 80 -7.06 15.24 -10.52
N PHE A 81 -6.66 14.08 -9.97
CA PHE A 81 -7.42 13.45 -8.90
C PHE A 81 -7.53 14.39 -7.70
N ARG A 82 -8.67 14.33 -7.00
CA ARG A 82 -8.95 15.19 -5.84
C ARG A 82 -9.10 14.40 -4.55
N ARG A 83 -9.46 13.11 -4.63
CA ARG A 83 -9.68 12.25 -3.47
C ARG A 83 -8.86 10.97 -3.60
N PHE A 84 -7.93 10.80 -2.68
CA PHE A 84 -7.02 9.67 -2.63
C PHE A 84 -7.20 8.91 -1.32
N LEU A 85 -7.24 7.58 -1.40
CA LEU A 85 -7.16 6.68 -0.24
C LEU A 85 -5.89 5.83 -0.37
N GLU A 86 -5.10 5.77 0.70
CA GLU A 86 -4.07 4.75 0.87
C GLU A 86 -4.55 3.70 1.86
N ILE A 87 -4.64 2.46 1.40
CA ILE A 87 -4.93 1.29 2.23
C ILE A 87 -3.60 0.75 2.75
N GLY A 88 -3.54 0.42 4.06
CA GLY A 88 -2.31 -0.02 4.70
C GLY A 88 -1.23 1.05 4.69
N CYS A 89 -1.57 2.28 5.08
CA CYS A 89 -0.63 3.41 5.02
C CYS A 89 0.55 3.30 6.00
N GLY A 90 0.50 2.34 6.93
CA GLY A 90 1.56 2.07 7.89
C GLY A 90 1.99 3.31 8.66
N THR A 91 3.26 3.67 8.54
CA THR A 91 3.85 4.88 9.14
C THR A 91 3.50 6.17 8.39
N GLY A 92 2.73 6.11 7.30
CA GLY A 92 2.37 7.25 6.46
C GLY A 92 3.48 7.74 5.53
N TYR A 93 4.51 6.93 5.24
CA TYR A 93 5.63 7.37 4.42
C TYR A 93 5.23 7.68 2.97
N VAL A 94 4.48 6.79 2.31
CA VAL A 94 3.97 7.04 0.96
C VAL A 94 2.92 8.14 0.98
N LEU A 95 1.99 8.10 1.94
CA LEU A 95 0.94 9.11 2.10
C LEU A 95 1.51 10.53 2.23
N SER A 96 2.62 10.70 2.96
CA SER A 96 3.30 12.00 3.09
C SER A 96 3.93 12.47 1.77
N GLY A 97 4.46 11.54 0.97
CA GLY A 97 4.96 11.83 -0.37
C GLY A 97 3.85 12.27 -1.32
N VAL A 98 2.70 11.58 -1.27
CA VAL A 98 1.49 12.00 -2.01
C VAL A 98 1.01 13.36 -1.52
N ALA A 99 1.02 13.60 -0.21
CA ALA A 99 0.65 14.90 0.37
C ALA A 99 1.50 16.06 -0.17
N THR A 100 2.78 15.81 -0.34
CA THR A 100 3.73 16.80 -0.88
C THR A 100 3.53 17.03 -2.37
N ALA A 101 3.32 15.95 -3.13
CA ALA A 101 3.17 16.02 -4.59
C ALA A 101 1.81 16.57 -5.05
N TYR A 102 0.77 16.40 -4.23
CA TYR A 102 -0.61 16.78 -4.55
C TYR A 102 -1.24 17.61 -3.41
N PRO A 103 -0.80 18.86 -3.22
CA PRO A 103 -1.23 19.70 -2.09
C PRO A 103 -2.74 19.98 -2.08
N GLU A 104 -3.40 19.96 -3.25
CA GLU A 104 -4.83 20.24 -3.40
C GLU A 104 -5.72 18.98 -3.22
N ALA A 105 -5.13 17.78 -3.18
CA ALA A 105 -5.91 16.56 -3.02
C ALA A 105 -6.29 16.33 -1.55
N SER A 106 -7.53 15.89 -1.32
CA SER A 106 -7.98 15.36 -0.05
C SER A 106 -7.43 13.93 0.10
N LEU A 107 -6.69 13.70 1.17
CA LEU A 107 -6.01 12.43 1.42
C LEU A 107 -6.64 11.71 2.59
N THR A 108 -6.87 10.42 2.42
CA THR A 108 -7.25 9.50 3.49
C THR A 108 -6.20 8.39 3.56
N GLY A 109 -5.74 8.05 4.75
CA GLY A 109 -4.91 6.89 5.02
C GLY A 109 -5.66 5.92 5.92
N SER A 110 -5.60 4.65 5.62
CA SER A 110 -6.16 3.62 6.50
C SER A 110 -5.09 2.59 6.87
N GLU A 111 -5.16 2.12 8.10
CA GLU A 111 -4.29 1.10 8.63
C GLU A 111 -5.08 0.23 9.62
N ILE A 112 -4.81 -1.07 9.62
CA ILE A 112 -5.51 -1.99 10.53
C ILE A 112 -4.99 -1.85 11.97
N PHE A 113 -3.69 -1.58 12.15
CA PHE A 113 -3.06 -1.46 13.45
C PHE A 113 -2.90 0.00 13.90
N SER A 114 -3.41 0.32 15.10
CA SER A 114 -3.32 1.67 15.66
C SER A 114 -1.87 2.16 15.84
N ALA A 115 -0.91 1.25 16.02
CA ALA A 115 0.49 1.59 16.19
C ALA A 115 1.06 2.35 14.98
N GLY A 116 0.75 1.93 13.75
CA GLY A 116 1.17 2.61 12.51
C GLY A 116 0.59 4.01 12.40
N LEU A 117 -0.70 4.18 12.74
CA LEU A 117 -1.41 5.44 12.64
C LEU A 117 -0.82 6.55 13.51
N THR A 118 -0.17 6.21 14.63
CA THR A 118 0.51 7.19 15.49
C THR A 118 1.69 7.86 14.78
N TYR A 119 2.40 7.14 13.91
CA TYR A 119 3.46 7.67 13.07
C TYR A 119 2.88 8.41 11.84
N ALA A 120 1.87 7.84 11.21
CA ALA A 120 1.19 8.47 10.07
C ALA A 120 0.62 9.85 10.44
N ALA A 121 0.02 10.01 11.61
CA ALA A 121 -0.51 11.28 12.09
C ALA A 121 0.57 12.38 12.20
N LYS A 122 1.78 12.00 12.62
CA LYS A 122 2.91 12.95 12.71
C LYS A 122 3.49 13.31 11.34
N ARG A 123 3.45 12.38 10.40
CA ARG A 123 4.11 12.49 9.09
C ARG A 123 3.21 13.08 8.01
N ALA A 124 1.93 12.70 7.98
CA ALA A 124 0.96 13.11 6.99
C ALA A 124 -0.21 13.90 7.62
N GLY A 125 0.11 14.89 8.47
CA GLY A 125 -0.82 15.56 9.38
C GLY A 125 -2.05 16.24 8.75
N ARG A 126 -2.09 16.43 7.42
CA ARG A 126 -3.28 16.92 6.72
C ARG A 126 -4.20 15.81 6.19
N ALA A 127 -3.79 14.56 6.29
CA ALA A 127 -4.59 13.41 5.86
C ALA A 127 -5.60 13.03 6.95
N THR A 128 -6.79 12.60 6.52
CA THR A 128 -7.73 11.90 7.40
C THR A 128 -7.24 10.50 7.63
N LEU A 129 -7.09 10.07 8.88
CA LEU A 129 -6.65 8.74 9.23
C LEU A 129 -7.79 7.90 9.78
N LEU A 130 -7.84 6.63 9.37
CA LEU A 130 -8.86 5.67 9.75
C LEU A 130 -8.18 4.36 10.20
N GLN A 131 -8.63 3.81 11.31
CA GLN A 131 -8.34 2.41 11.63
C GLN A 131 -9.42 1.56 10.96
N MET A 132 -9.00 0.71 9.98
CA MET A 132 -9.94 0.06 9.09
C MET A 132 -9.40 -1.27 8.55
N ASP A 133 -10.26 -2.28 8.47
CA ASP A 133 -9.98 -3.52 7.73
C ASP A 133 -10.21 -3.27 6.23
N ALA A 134 -9.21 -3.62 5.42
CA ALA A 134 -9.29 -3.50 3.97
C ALA A 134 -10.34 -4.43 3.32
N ARG A 135 -10.78 -5.45 4.05
CA ARG A 135 -11.83 -6.39 3.61
C ARG A 135 -13.25 -5.86 3.83
N ASP A 136 -13.40 -4.72 4.53
CA ASP A 136 -14.68 -4.05 4.77
C ASP A 136 -14.53 -2.52 4.67
N ILE A 137 -14.38 -2.02 3.47
CA ILE A 137 -14.20 -0.58 3.20
C ILE A 137 -15.57 0.11 3.23
N PRO A 138 -15.81 1.07 4.17
CA PRO A 138 -17.12 1.67 4.35
C PRO A 138 -17.39 2.84 3.38
N PHE A 139 -16.84 2.80 2.19
CA PHE A 139 -17.03 3.85 1.18
C PHE A 139 -17.64 3.29 -0.10
N ILE A 140 -18.45 4.11 -0.76
CA ILE A 140 -19.06 3.80 -2.05
C ILE A 140 -18.90 5.01 -2.97
N ASP A 141 -18.30 4.81 -4.15
CA ASP A 141 -18.06 5.84 -5.17
C ASP A 141 -17.47 7.14 -4.58
N GLU A 142 -16.47 7.00 -3.69
CA GLU A 142 -15.91 8.12 -2.93
C GLU A 142 -14.57 8.62 -3.48
N PHE A 143 -13.68 7.73 -3.90
CA PHE A 143 -12.31 8.08 -4.24
C PHE A 143 -12.08 8.08 -5.75
N ASP A 144 -11.22 8.99 -6.20
CA ASP A 144 -10.75 9.05 -7.57
C ASP A 144 -9.61 8.03 -7.78
N VAL A 145 -8.75 7.87 -6.76
CA VAL A 145 -7.63 6.94 -6.77
C VAL A 145 -7.49 6.26 -5.42
N ILE A 146 -7.25 4.95 -5.45
CA ILE A 146 -6.91 4.16 -4.26
C ILE A 146 -5.54 3.50 -4.48
N GLY A 147 -4.64 3.66 -3.51
CA GLY A 147 -3.34 3.00 -3.45
C GLY A 147 -3.32 1.89 -2.39
N ALA A 148 -2.69 0.76 -2.70
CA ALA A 148 -2.31 -0.25 -1.71
C ALA A 148 -0.89 -0.72 -2.05
N PHE A 149 0.07 -0.42 -1.14
CA PHE A 149 1.49 -0.54 -1.43
C PHE A 149 2.15 -1.50 -0.46
N ASP A 150 2.34 -2.75 -0.91
CA ASP A 150 2.78 -3.90 -0.13
C ASP A 150 1.82 -4.18 1.04
N VAL A 151 0.56 -4.47 0.68
CA VAL A 151 -0.56 -4.76 1.60
C VAL A 151 -1.23 -6.09 1.28
N LEU A 152 -1.51 -6.37 0.00
CA LEU A 152 -2.32 -7.52 -0.41
C LEU A 152 -1.65 -8.86 -0.08
N GLU A 153 -0.33 -8.90 0.01
CA GLU A 153 0.44 -10.06 0.42
C GLU A 153 0.24 -10.49 1.87
N HIS A 154 -0.31 -9.62 2.70
CA HIS A 154 -0.62 -9.90 4.11
C HIS A 154 -2.04 -10.44 4.32
N ILE A 155 -2.90 -10.40 3.30
CA ILE A 155 -4.33 -10.68 3.41
C ILE A 155 -4.68 -11.91 2.56
N GLU A 156 -5.22 -12.96 3.18
CA GLU A 156 -5.59 -14.17 2.43
C GLU A 156 -6.73 -13.89 1.44
N GLU A 157 -7.68 -13.03 1.81
CA GLU A 157 -8.83 -12.67 1.00
C GLU A 157 -8.54 -11.45 0.10
N ASP A 158 -7.43 -11.43 -0.60
CA ASP A 158 -7.00 -10.30 -1.43
C ASP A 158 -8.01 -9.92 -2.54
N GLU A 159 -8.76 -10.87 -3.10
CA GLU A 159 -9.83 -10.57 -4.08
C GLU A 159 -11.03 -9.89 -3.43
N GLN A 160 -11.32 -10.16 -2.14
CA GLN A 160 -12.32 -9.40 -1.39
C GLN A 160 -11.86 -7.95 -1.22
N VAL A 161 -10.59 -7.71 -0.87
CA VAL A 161 -10.04 -6.36 -0.78
C VAL A 161 -10.17 -5.62 -2.12
N LEU A 162 -9.81 -6.27 -3.23
CA LEU A 162 -9.95 -5.68 -4.57
C LEU A 162 -11.42 -5.34 -4.91
N THR A 163 -12.37 -6.17 -4.48
CA THR A 163 -13.81 -5.92 -4.66
C THR A 163 -14.28 -4.71 -3.85
N GLU A 164 -13.84 -4.60 -2.59
CA GLU A 164 -14.12 -3.45 -1.74
C GLU A 164 -13.52 -2.16 -2.30
N ILE A 165 -12.29 -2.23 -2.82
CA ILE A 165 -11.63 -1.11 -3.51
C ILE A 165 -12.47 -0.69 -4.74
N LEU A 166 -12.91 -1.65 -5.56
CA LEU A 166 -13.73 -1.33 -6.74
C LEU A 166 -15.01 -0.60 -6.35
N ARG A 167 -15.68 -1.03 -5.24
CA ARG A 167 -16.88 -0.37 -4.73
C ARG A 167 -16.60 1.05 -4.23
N ALA A 168 -15.45 1.26 -3.57
CA ALA A 168 -15.09 2.56 -3.00
C ALA A 168 -14.65 3.59 -4.05
N LEU A 169 -14.22 3.14 -5.22
CA LEU A 169 -13.83 3.99 -6.34
C LEU A 169 -15.04 4.55 -7.08
N ARG A 170 -14.95 5.80 -7.49
CA ARG A 170 -15.87 6.42 -8.45
C ARG A 170 -15.78 5.74 -9.81
N PRO A 171 -16.86 5.79 -10.63
CA PRO A 171 -16.75 5.46 -12.04
C PRO A 171 -15.57 6.20 -12.69
N GLY A 172 -14.74 5.52 -13.49
CA GLY A 172 -13.53 6.08 -14.08
C GLY A 172 -12.34 6.26 -13.14
N GLY A 173 -12.53 6.06 -11.84
CA GLY A 173 -11.43 6.05 -10.85
C GLY A 173 -10.50 4.85 -11.02
N GLY A 174 -9.37 4.84 -10.30
CA GLY A 174 -8.42 3.75 -10.49
C GLY A 174 -7.56 3.42 -9.30
N ILE A 175 -6.74 2.38 -9.48
CA ILE A 175 -5.87 1.81 -8.47
C ILE A 175 -4.41 1.85 -8.89
N ALA A 176 -3.54 2.03 -7.89
CA ALA A 176 -2.11 1.78 -8.00
C ALA A 176 -1.70 0.79 -6.90
N LEU A 177 -1.14 -0.34 -7.28
CA LEU A 177 -0.80 -1.44 -6.39
C LEU A 177 0.68 -1.77 -6.49
N THR A 178 1.34 -2.03 -5.35
CA THR A 178 2.62 -2.75 -5.33
C THR A 178 2.50 -4.00 -4.48
N VAL A 179 3.16 -5.08 -4.93
CA VAL A 179 3.22 -6.35 -4.20
C VAL A 179 4.58 -7.02 -4.42
N PRO A 180 5.07 -7.85 -3.48
CA PRO A 180 6.25 -8.67 -3.69
C PRO A 180 5.97 -9.73 -4.77
N GLN A 181 6.93 -9.88 -5.71
CA GLN A 181 6.79 -10.77 -6.85
C GLN A 181 7.65 -12.03 -6.69
N HIS A 182 7.23 -13.08 -7.35
CA HIS A 182 7.88 -14.39 -7.48
C HIS A 182 8.00 -15.20 -6.17
N PRO A 183 7.23 -16.29 -6.03
CA PRO A 183 7.31 -17.21 -4.87
C PRO A 183 8.71 -17.80 -4.63
N TRP A 184 9.53 -17.97 -5.68
CA TRP A 184 10.90 -18.46 -5.54
C TRP A 184 11.87 -17.47 -4.88
N LEU A 185 11.47 -16.20 -4.73
CA LEU A 185 12.17 -15.17 -3.95
C LEU A 185 11.80 -15.18 -2.46
N TRP A 186 10.98 -16.11 -2.00
CA TRP A 186 10.61 -16.21 -0.59
C TRP A 186 11.83 -16.29 0.33
N SER A 187 11.81 -15.56 1.42
CA SER A 187 12.92 -15.46 2.37
C SER A 187 12.40 -15.26 3.79
N LEU A 188 13.29 -15.35 4.77
CA LEU A 188 13.00 -15.02 6.17
C LEU A 188 12.35 -13.65 6.35
N GLN A 189 12.62 -12.71 5.43
CA GLN A 189 12.00 -11.38 5.48
C GLN A 189 10.49 -11.44 5.21
N ASP A 190 10.06 -12.34 4.33
CA ASP A 190 8.64 -12.56 4.06
C ASP A 190 7.96 -13.16 5.30
N ASP A 191 8.61 -14.12 5.98
CA ASP A 191 8.09 -14.73 7.22
C ASP A 191 7.97 -13.69 8.34
N ARG A 192 9.01 -12.86 8.53
CA ARG A 192 9.04 -11.78 9.54
C ARG A 192 8.02 -10.68 9.26
N ALA A 193 7.77 -10.39 7.99
CA ALA A 193 6.73 -9.47 7.55
C ALA A 193 5.34 -10.09 7.59
N CYS A 194 5.22 -11.37 7.97
CA CYS A 194 3.95 -12.12 7.99
C CYS A 194 3.26 -12.13 6.62
N HIS A 195 4.03 -12.26 5.52
CA HIS A 195 3.45 -12.44 4.20
C HIS A 195 2.77 -13.81 4.12
N VAL A 196 1.61 -13.87 3.50
CA VAL A 196 0.93 -15.12 3.15
C VAL A 196 1.25 -15.55 1.72
N ARG A 197 1.77 -14.63 0.90
CA ARG A 197 2.16 -14.92 -0.49
C ARG A 197 3.18 -13.94 -1.06
N ARG A 198 3.79 -14.39 -2.18
CA ARG A 198 4.39 -13.56 -3.21
C ARG A 198 3.66 -13.85 -4.52
N TYR A 199 3.33 -12.83 -5.28
CA TYR A 199 2.55 -12.99 -6.51
C TYR A 199 3.37 -13.58 -7.65
N ARG A 200 2.81 -14.57 -8.35
CA ARG A 200 3.37 -15.08 -9.60
C ARG A 200 3.20 -14.05 -10.71
N ALA A 201 4.00 -14.21 -11.79
CA ALA A 201 3.80 -13.40 -12.98
C ALA A 201 2.37 -13.57 -13.53
N GLY A 202 1.68 -12.45 -13.76
CA GLY A 202 0.29 -12.41 -14.26
C GLY A 202 -0.79 -12.61 -13.19
N GLU A 203 -0.49 -13.18 -12.02
CA GLU A 203 -1.50 -13.51 -11.01
C GLU A 203 -2.29 -12.27 -10.53
N LEU A 204 -1.60 -11.19 -10.18
CA LEU A 204 -2.27 -9.96 -9.74
C LEU A 204 -3.13 -9.36 -10.86
N ARG A 205 -2.62 -9.38 -12.10
CA ARG A 205 -3.37 -8.94 -13.29
C ARG A 205 -4.67 -9.73 -13.45
N GLU A 206 -4.61 -11.05 -13.35
CA GLU A 206 -5.78 -11.92 -13.48
C GLU A 206 -6.82 -11.61 -12.40
N LYS A 207 -6.42 -11.49 -11.12
CA LYS A 207 -7.30 -11.15 -10.01
C LYS A 207 -7.96 -9.77 -10.20
N VAL A 208 -7.17 -8.75 -10.52
CA VAL A 208 -7.64 -7.39 -10.76
C VAL A 208 -8.64 -7.34 -11.93
N THR A 209 -8.35 -8.06 -13.02
CA THR A 209 -9.25 -8.14 -14.19
C THR A 209 -10.54 -8.89 -13.86
N ARG A 210 -10.46 -9.99 -13.09
CA ARG A 210 -11.64 -10.78 -12.66
C ARG A 210 -12.59 -9.96 -11.81
N VAL A 211 -12.08 -9.09 -10.97
CA VAL A 211 -12.89 -8.19 -10.14
C VAL A 211 -13.59 -7.09 -10.98
N GLY A 212 -13.10 -6.79 -12.18
CA GLY A 212 -13.72 -5.82 -13.09
C GLY A 212 -12.89 -4.58 -13.40
N PHE A 213 -11.60 -4.57 -13.08
CA PHE A 213 -10.71 -3.49 -13.47
C PHE A 213 -10.11 -3.70 -14.87
N GLN A 214 -9.85 -2.62 -15.56
CA GLN A 214 -9.04 -2.58 -16.78
C GLN A 214 -7.59 -2.22 -16.42
N VAL A 215 -6.65 -3.13 -16.67
CA VAL A 215 -5.22 -2.87 -16.41
C VAL A 215 -4.66 -1.92 -17.45
N LEU A 216 -4.10 -0.80 -16.99
CA LEU A 216 -3.48 0.24 -17.82
C LEU A 216 -1.97 0.08 -17.92
N PHE A 217 -1.33 -0.37 -16.84
CA PHE A 217 0.11 -0.48 -16.75
C PHE A 217 0.50 -1.57 -15.77
N GLU A 218 1.57 -2.29 -16.10
CA GLU A 218 2.18 -3.27 -15.22
C GLU A 218 3.67 -3.36 -15.55
N THR A 219 4.50 -3.40 -14.52
CA THR A 219 5.94 -3.62 -14.62
C THR A 219 6.49 -4.18 -13.33
N SER A 220 7.48 -5.03 -13.41
CA SER A 220 8.30 -5.34 -12.25
C SER A 220 9.22 -4.16 -11.94
N PHE A 221 9.61 -4.02 -10.69
CA PHE A 221 10.67 -3.11 -10.24
C PHE A 221 11.58 -3.81 -9.22
N VAL A 222 12.70 -3.18 -8.84
CA VAL A 222 13.84 -3.87 -8.22
C VAL A 222 14.39 -4.95 -9.17
N SER A 223 14.33 -4.69 -10.47
CA SER A 223 14.76 -5.61 -11.52
C SER A 223 16.26 -5.57 -11.73
N LEU A 224 16.84 -4.37 -11.79
CA LEU A 224 18.30 -4.20 -11.93
C LEU A 224 19.06 -4.63 -10.66
N LEU A 225 18.45 -4.55 -9.49
CA LEU A 225 19.01 -5.02 -8.22
C LEU A 225 18.65 -6.48 -7.90
N LEU A 226 17.87 -7.15 -8.74
CA LEU A 226 17.46 -8.53 -8.51
C LEU A 226 18.64 -9.50 -8.31
N PRO A 227 19.76 -9.44 -9.07
CA PRO A 227 20.91 -10.29 -8.80
C PRO A 227 21.50 -10.08 -7.40
N ALA A 228 21.65 -8.83 -6.98
CA ALA A 228 22.15 -8.50 -5.64
C ALA A 228 21.20 -9.01 -4.54
N MET A 229 19.89 -8.87 -4.74
CA MET A 229 18.87 -9.37 -3.82
C MET A 229 18.92 -10.90 -3.69
N ILE A 230 19.09 -11.64 -4.80
CA ILE A 230 19.22 -13.11 -4.79
C ILE A 230 20.46 -13.52 -3.99
N VAL A 231 21.59 -12.84 -4.20
CA VAL A 231 22.84 -13.13 -3.47
C VAL A 231 22.64 -12.88 -1.98
N SER A 232 22.10 -11.72 -1.60
CA SER A 232 21.81 -11.37 -0.21
C SER A 232 20.95 -12.44 0.47
N ARG A 233 19.85 -12.84 -0.14
CA ARG A 233 18.95 -13.88 0.40
C ARG A 233 19.60 -15.26 0.55
N LYS A 234 20.47 -15.65 -0.39
CA LYS A 234 21.23 -16.92 -0.28
C LYS A 234 22.23 -16.87 0.89
N LEU A 235 22.86 -15.73 1.11
CA LEU A 235 23.81 -15.56 2.23
C LEU A 235 23.10 -15.57 3.57
N GLN A 236 21.95 -14.92 3.69
CA GLN A 236 21.16 -14.86 4.93
C GLN A 236 20.59 -16.21 5.36
N ARG A 237 20.22 -17.08 4.41
CA ARG A 237 19.79 -18.46 4.73
C ARG A 237 20.88 -19.25 5.52
N ARG A 238 22.11 -18.80 5.51
CA ARG A 238 23.25 -19.42 6.22
C ARG A 238 23.55 -18.77 7.58
N SER A 239 22.97 -17.62 7.89
CA SER A 239 23.21 -16.88 9.12
C SER A 239 21.94 -16.84 9.97
N HIS A 240 21.95 -17.54 11.09
CA HIS A 240 20.88 -17.54 12.11
C HIS A 240 21.14 -16.41 13.11
N SER A 241 20.89 -15.17 12.74
CA SER A 241 20.87 -14.05 13.69
C SER A 241 19.44 -13.60 13.91
N ASP A 242 18.86 -13.93 15.06
CA ASP A 242 17.45 -13.78 15.41
C ASP A 242 17.03 -12.39 15.90
N GLU A 243 17.92 -11.39 15.96
CA GLU A 243 17.69 -10.19 16.77
C GLU A 243 17.27 -8.91 16.04
N GLU A 244 17.31 -8.83 14.72
CA GLU A 244 16.94 -7.59 14.02
C GLU A 244 15.70 -7.74 13.13
N VAL A 245 14.73 -6.83 13.32
CA VAL A 245 13.44 -6.86 12.60
C VAL A 245 13.60 -6.57 11.09
N LEU A 246 14.61 -5.81 10.67
CA LEU A 246 14.84 -5.42 9.27
C LEU A 246 16.34 -5.25 8.93
N PRO A 247 17.20 -6.28 9.09
CA PRO A 247 18.63 -6.13 8.88
C PRO A 247 19.00 -5.81 7.42
N GLU A 248 18.22 -6.30 6.45
CA GLU A 248 18.45 -6.06 5.02
C GLU A 248 18.33 -4.59 4.61
N LEU A 249 17.60 -3.79 5.38
CA LEU A 249 17.36 -2.39 5.09
C LEU A 249 18.44 -1.46 5.67
N ARG A 250 19.34 -1.98 6.54
CA ARG A 250 20.44 -1.21 7.10
C ARG A 250 21.70 -1.36 6.27
N LEU A 251 21.90 -0.45 5.33
CA LEU A 251 23.05 -0.46 4.43
C LEU A 251 24.04 0.65 4.77
N PRO A 252 25.34 0.43 4.54
CA PRO A 252 26.35 1.50 4.54
C PRO A 252 25.95 2.61 3.57
N LYS A 253 26.22 3.87 3.94
CA LYS A 253 25.79 5.06 3.17
C LYS A 253 26.20 5.01 1.69
N LEU A 254 27.41 4.53 1.38
CA LEU A 254 27.89 4.41 0.00
C LEU A 254 27.08 3.39 -0.81
N LEU A 255 26.81 2.22 -0.22
CA LEU A 255 26.03 1.17 -0.88
C LEU A 255 24.57 1.58 -1.05
N ASN A 256 24.00 2.25 -0.04
CA ASN A 256 22.66 2.82 -0.11
C ASN A 256 22.54 3.85 -1.26
N GLY A 257 23.53 4.74 -1.39
CA GLY A 257 23.57 5.71 -2.51
C GLY A 257 23.74 5.06 -3.89
N LEU A 258 24.58 4.02 -3.98
CA LEU A 258 24.75 3.26 -5.23
C LEU A 258 23.44 2.58 -5.64
N PHE A 259 22.76 1.90 -4.70
CA PHE A 259 21.50 1.22 -4.97
C PHE A 259 20.38 2.21 -5.33
N GLU A 260 20.38 3.39 -4.70
CA GLU A 260 19.44 4.46 -5.10
C GLU A 260 19.71 4.94 -6.52
N GLY A 261 20.98 5.09 -6.92
CA GLY A 261 21.34 5.42 -8.30
C GLY A 261 20.85 4.39 -9.30
N ILE A 262 21.00 3.09 -9.00
CA ILE A 262 20.50 1.99 -9.84
C ILE A 262 18.98 2.01 -9.94
N MET A 263 18.26 2.16 -8.81
CA MET A 263 16.81 2.25 -8.81
C MET A 263 16.28 3.49 -9.54
N ASN A 264 17.02 4.60 -9.47
CA ASN A 264 16.68 5.80 -10.24
C ASN A 264 16.88 5.58 -11.75
N ALA A 265 17.93 4.88 -12.17
CA ALA A 265 18.14 4.48 -13.56
C ALA A 265 16.99 3.57 -14.03
N GLU A 266 16.63 2.54 -13.24
CA GLU A 266 15.50 1.66 -13.53
C GLU A 266 14.19 2.46 -13.70
N ARG A 267 13.92 3.41 -12.78
CA ARG A 267 12.74 4.29 -12.90
C ARG A 267 12.76 5.11 -14.18
N GLN A 268 13.92 5.62 -14.65
CA GLN A 268 14.00 6.35 -15.92
C GLN A 268 13.71 5.42 -17.11
N LEU A 269 14.19 4.20 -17.10
CA LEU A 269 13.88 3.20 -18.12
C LEU A 269 12.37 2.90 -18.15
N ILE A 270 11.74 2.71 -16.97
CA ILE A 270 10.29 2.54 -16.86
C ILE A 270 9.53 3.76 -17.43
N ARG A 271 9.98 4.97 -17.11
CA ARG A 271 9.41 6.23 -17.64
C ARG A 271 9.57 6.34 -19.15
N ALA A 272 10.63 5.81 -19.71
CA ALA A 272 10.87 5.74 -21.15
C ALA A 272 10.03 4.66 -21.86
N GLY A 273 9.21 3.89 -21.12
CA GLY A 273 8.30 2.88 -21.66
C GLY A 273 8.78 1.43 -21.53
N ILE A 274 9.97 1.20 -20.97
CA ILE A 274 10.46 -0.16 -20.73
C ILE A 274 9.64 -0.80 -19.61
N ARG A 275 9.20 -2.03 -19.83
CA ARG A 275 8.50 -2.85 -18.85
C ARG A 275 9.36 -4.05 -18.50
N PHE A 276 9.72 -4.16 -17.24
CA PHE A 276 10.51 -5.28 -16.76
C PHE A 276 9.59 -6.46 -16.47
N PRO A 277 9.89 -7.66 -17.00
CA PRO A 277 9.06 -8.85 -16.75
C PRO A 277 9.35 -9.53 -15.41
N VAL A 278 10.51 -9.24 -14.82
CA VAL A 278 11.01 -9.89 -13.58
C VAL A 278 11.64 -8.86 -12.67
N GLY A 279 11.30 -8.90 -11.37
CA GLY A 279 11.86 -8.02 -10.35
C GLY A 279 11.55 -8.53 -8.94
N GLY A 280 11.98 -7.82 -7.93
CA GLY A 280 11.66 -8.13 -6.53
C GLY A 280 10.22 -7.83 -6.18
N SER A 281 9.64 -6.84 -6.86
CA SER A 281 8.28 -6.34 -6.65
C SER A 281 7.59 -6.05 -7.99
N LEU A 282 6.28 -6.06 -7.97
CA LEU A 282 5.40 -5.73 -9.09
C LEU A 282 4.68 -4.41 -8.80
N LEU A 283 4.55 -3.57 -9.80
CA LEU A 283 3.69 -2.38 -9.81
C LEU A 283 2.60 -2.58 -10.86
N LEU A 284 1.35 -2.40 -10.47
CA LEU A 284 0.18 -2.49 -11.33
C LEU A 284 -0.69 -1.25 -11.18
N VAL A 285 -1.16 -0.73 -12.31
CA VAL A 285 -2.12 0.38 -12.39
C VAL A 285 -3.33 -0.08 -13.19
N ALA A 286 -4.53 0.14 -12.66
CA ALA A 286 -5.76 -0.23 -13.34
C ALA A 286 -6.86 0.80 -13.09
N ARG A 287 -7.94 0.75 -13.86
CA ARG A 287 -9.06 1.68 -13.80
C ARG A 287 -10.38 0.92 -13.69
N LYS A 288 -11.30 1.45 -12.88
CA LYS A 288 -12.70 1.05 -12.86
C LYS A 288 -13.38 1.57 -14.13
N SER A 289 -14.22 0.75 -14.78
CA SER A 289 -15.01 1.19 -15.93
C SER A 289 -15.83 2.45 -15.60
N GLU A 290 -16.07 3.30 -16.60
CA GLU A 290 -16.95 4.46 -16.48
C GLU A 290 -18.45 4.07 -16.45
N GLU A 291 -18.81 2.90 -17.01
CA GLU A 291 -20.15 2.39 -16.94
C GLU A 291 -20.48 1.85 -15.55
N ARG A 292 -21.60 2.29 -14.98
CA ARG A 292 -22.17 1.64 -13.78
C ARG A 292 -22.63 0.24 -14.20
N ALA A 293 -22.02 -0.78 -13.58
CA ALA A 293 -22.50 -2.15 -13.72
C ALA A 293 -23.91 -2.31 -13.13
#